data_07457e8b70fd99359477994d112db708
#
_entry.id   07457e8b70fd99359477994d112db708
#
_cell.length_a   1.000
_cell.length_b   1.000
_cell.length_c   1.000
_cell.angle_alpha   90.00
_cell.angle_beta   90.00
_cell.angle_gamma   90.00
#
_symmetry.space_group_name_H-M   'P 1'
#
loop_
_entity.id
_entity.type
_entity.pdbx_description
1 polymer ?
#
loop_
_entity_poly.entity_id
_entity_poly.type
_entity_poly.pdbx_seq_one_letter_code
_entity_poly.pdbx_strand_id
1 'polypeptide(L)'
;MKNCVQRDDGVNAMNQTAFLHVDFKQPKELEFNRARLRRAFVQIGRVYMRDARRLVIKRGRSGPGENPGYQTGRLARSIGYYVPKKTTRRPGLMVKISPNQKNGQGNRRFPEGAPYYPAFLYYGVRHSAYGMDKKDKRQKKHHSSTFRLAPRNNFMADVIERRRHWTQELLSRELQRSLRPVKRKHK
;
A
#
# COMPACT_ATOMS: atom_id res chain seq x y z
N MET A 1 1.02 26.28 -15.28
CA MET A 1 1.94 25.40 -14.54
C MET A 1 1.64 23.98 -14.93
N LYS A 2 2.49 23.36 -15.73
CA LYS A 2 2.26 22.01 -16.29
C LYS A 2 2.71 20.97 -15.26
N ASN A 3 1.74 20.20 -14.73
CA ASN A 3 2.03 19.04 -13.89
C ASN A 3 2.51 17.90 -14.80
N CYS A 4 3.81 17.69 -14.82
CA CYS A 4 4.41 16.53 -15.46
C CYS A 4 4.19 15.32 -14.53
N VAL A 5 3.23 14.48 -14.84
CA VAL A 5 3.11 13.15 -14.26
C VAL A 5 4.08 12.26 -15.04
N GLN A 6 5.29 12.10 -14.55
CA GLN A 6 6.15 11.04 -15.05
C GLN A 6 5.54 9.69 -14.65
N ARG A 7 5.13 8.93 -15.64
CA ARG A 7 4.90 7.48 -15.51
C ARG A 7 6.26 6.82 -15.61
N ASP A 8 6.80 6.41 -14.50
CA ASP A 8 7.88 5.45 -14.49
C ASP A 8 7.30 4.05 -14.78
N ASP A 9 7.25 3.71 -16.08
CA ASP A 9 6.99 2.36 -16.55
C ASP A 9 8.25 1.53 -16.38
N GLY A 10 8.58 1.11 -15.19
CA GLY A 10 9.80 0.37 -14.86
C GLY A 10 9.61 -0.58 -13.68
N VAL A 11 9.09 -1.77 -13.98
CA VAL A 11 9.42 -3.06 -13.35
C VAL A 11 9.86 -3.01 -11.88
N ASN A 12 8.87 -2.92 -10.95
CA ASN A 12 9.00 -3.55 -9.62
C ASN A 12 7.61 -3.79 -9.01
N ALA A 13 6.85 -4.65 -9.64
CA ALA A 13 5.48 -5.00 -9.26
C ALA A 13 5.38 -5.96 -8.05
N MET A 14 6.37 -6.01 -7.16
CA MET A 14 6.38 -7.01 -6.08
C MET A 14 5.70 -6.56 -4.79
N ASN A 15 5.19 -5.33 -4.69
CA ASN A 15 4.52 -4.89 -3.47
C ASN A 15 3.21 -4.19 -3.79
N GLN A 16 2.10 -4.82 -3.44
CA GLN A 16 0.77 -4.17 -3.40
C GLN A 16 0.74 -3.10 -2.30
N THR A 17 1.48 -2.03 -2.49
CA THR A 17 1.59 -0.95 -1.51
C THR A 17 1.03 0.33 -2.10
N ALA A 18 0.14 0.96 -1.36
CA ALA A 18 -0.29 2.31 -1.67
C ALA A 18 0.69 3.30 -1.02
N PHE A 19 1.25 4.19 -1.82
CA PHE A 19 2.10 5.27 -1.34
C PHE A 19 1.39 6.60 -1.58
N LEU A 20 1.36 7.41 -0.55
CA LEU A 20 1.09 8.83 -0.68
C LEU A 20 2.36 9.56 -0.25
N HIS A 21 3.01 10.22 -1.18
CA HIS A 21 4.19 11.03 -0.94
C HIS A 21 3.88 12.48 -1.27
N VAL A 22 4.25 13.39 -0.38
CA VAL A 22 4.08 14.81 -0.59
C VAL A 22 5.41 15.50 -0.31
N ASP A 23 5.98 16.08 -1.35
CA ASP A 23 7.18 16.91 -1.24
C ASP A 23 6.79 18.36 -0.96
N PHE A 24 7.43 18.93 0.05
CA PHE A 24 7.21 20.31 0.45
C PHE A 24 8.43 21.14 0.03
N LYS A 25 8.27 21.97 -0.99
CA LYS A 25 9.21 23.07 -1.25
C LYS A 25 8.83 24.23 -0.35
N GLN A 26 9.58 24.43 0.72
CA GLN A 26 9.31 25.50 1.69
C GLN A 26 9.91 26.82 1.21
N PRO A 27 9.13 27.91 1.14
CA PRO A 27 9.70 29.25 1.10
C PRO A 27 10.48 29.50 2.40
N LYS A 28 11.59 30.24 2.31
CA LYS A 28 12.50 30.49 3.45
C LYS A 28 11.83 31.15 4.67
N GLU A 29 10.70 31.79 4.45
CA GLU A 29 9.97 32.58 5.46
C GLU A 29 8.88 31.80 6.20
N LEU A 30 8.51 30.63 5.70
CA LEU A 30 7.40 29.83 6.24
C LEU A 30 7.86 28.46 6.68
N GLU A 31 7.38 28.03 7.83
CA GLU A 31 7.57 26.68 8.34
C GLU A 31 6.25 25.93 8.44
N PHE A 32 6.28 24.65 8.09
CA PHE A 32 5.14 23.77 8.32
C PHE A 32 5.22 23.10 9.68
N ASN A 33 4.11 23.11 10.41
CA ASN A 33 3.98 22.31 11.62
C ASN A 33 3.94 20.82 11.28
N ARG A 34 5.12 20.22 11.21
CA ARG A 34 5.30 18.83 10.83
C ARG A 34 4.52 17.85 11.74
N ALA A 35 4.39 18.14 13.02
CA ALA A 35 3.64 17.28 13.96
C ALA A 35 2.14 17.25 13.60
N ARG A 36 1.59 18.38 13.15
CA ARG A 36 0.21 18.48 12.70
C ARG A 36 0.01 17.68 11.41
N LEU A 37 0.86 17.90 10.42
CA LEU A 37 0.81 17.15 9.16
C LEU A 37 0.97 15.65 9.39
N ARG A 38 1.90 15.23 10.26
CA ARG A 38 2.06 13.82 10.60
C ARG A 38 0.77 13.21 11.17
N ARG A 39 0.01 13.95 11.98
CA ARG A 39 -1.30 13.49 12.48
C ARG A 39 -2.30 13.28 11.35
N ALA A 40 -2.33 14.16 10.35
CA ALA A 40 -3.17 13.97 9.16
C ALA A 40 -2.78 12.68 8.39
N PHE A 41 -1.49 12.43 8.18
CA PHE A 41 -1.03 11.19 7.53
C PHE A 41 -1.38 9.93 8.35
N VAL A 42 -1.33 10.00 9.68
CA VAL A 42 -1.80 8.90 10.56
C VAL A 42 -3.31 8.68 10.40
N GLN A 43 -4.10 9.76 10.32
CA GLN A 43 -5.53 9.68 10.09
C GLN A 43 -5.85 9.04 8.74
N ILE A 44 -5.18 9.46 7.66
CA ILE A 44 -5.28 8.85 6.34
C ILE A 44 -4.99 7.35 6.43
N GLY A 45 -3.85 6.97 7.03
CA GLY A 45 -3.46 5.58 7.18
C GLY A 45 -4.52 4.73 7.90
N ARG A 46 -5.11 5.26 8.98
CA ARG A 46 -6.19 4.58 9.73
C ARG A 46 -7.45 4.37 8.89
N VAL A 47 -7.88 5.40 8.16
CA VAL A 47 -9.09 5.32 7.32
C VAL A 47 -8.88 4.33 6.18
N TYR A 48 -7.77 4.43 5.45
CA TYR A 48 -7.46 3.51 4.36
C TYR A 48 -7.32 2.06 4.84
N MET A 49 -6.62 1.82 5.95
CA MET A 49 -6.49 0.50 6.55
C MET A 49 -7.88 -0.08 6.88
N ARG A 50 -8.77 0.71 7.50
CA ARG A 50 -10.12 0.28 7.86
C ARG A 50 -10.94 -0.06 6.63
N ASP A 51 -10.89 0.78 5.60
CA ASP A 51 -11.67 0.59 4.39
C ASP A 51 -11.14 -0.60 3.56
N ALA A 52 -9.81 -0.77 3.47
CA ALA A 52 -9.20 -1.95 2.86
C ALA A 52 -9.61 -3.25 3.57
N ARG A 53 -9.64 -3.24 4.89
CA ARG A 53 -10.13 -4.39 5.67
C ARG A 53 -11.59 -4.71 5.40
N ARG A 54 -12.45 -3.68 5.27
CA ARG A 54 -13.87 -3.88 4.94
C ARG A 54 -14.08 -4.57 3.61
N LEU A 55 -13.24 -4.26 2.60
CA LEU A 55 -13.34 -4.91 1.29
C LEU A 55 -12.97 -6.39 1.31
N VAL A 56 -12.08 -6.81 2.21
CA VAL A 56 -11.61 -8.20 2.31
C VAL A 56 -12.27 -9.00 3.45
N ILE A 57 -13.27 -8.43 4.11
CA ILE A 57 -14.01 -9.09 5.22
C ILE A 57 -15.28 -9.80 4.73
N LYS A 58 -15.71 -9.57 3.49
CA LYS A 58 -16.90 -10.19 2.93
C LYS A 58 -16.76 -11.71 2.98
N ARG A 59 -17.69 -12.37 3.65
CA ARG A 59 -17.69 -13.84 3.80
C ARG A 59 -17.94 -14.52 2.46
N GLY A 60 -17.31 -15.65 2.26
CA GLY A 60 -17.49 -16.50 1.08
C GLY A 60 -16.23 -16.61 0.22
N ARG A 61 -16.31 -17.48 -0.76
CA ARG A 61 -15.26 -17.62 -1.78
C ARG A 61 -15.48 -16.51 -2.82
N SER A 62 -14.43 -15.75 -3.09
CA SER A 62 -14.46 -14.75 -4.16
C SER A 62 -14.18 -15.38 -5.52
N GLY A 63 -14.83 -14.86 -6.55
CA GLY A 63 -14.57 -15.21 -7.95
C GLY A 63 -13.34 -14.50 -8.52
N PRO A 64 -12.93 -14.85 -9.76
CA PRO A 64 -11.92 -14.09 -10.51
C PRO A 64 -12.31 -12.60 -10.63
N GLY A 65 -11.35 -11.69 -10.48
CA GLY A 65 -11.61 -10.25 -10.56
C GLY A 65 -12.39 -9.63 -9.41
N GLU A 66 -12.91 -10.43 -8.47
CA GLU A 66 -13.54 -9.92 -7.25
C GLU A 66 -12.52 -9.63 -6.15
N ASN A 67 -12.93 -8.83 -5.18
CA ASN A 67 -12.10 -8.61 -3.97
C ASN A 67 -11.90 -9.93 -3.20
N PRO A 68 -10.71 -10.16 -2.63
CA PRO A 68 -10.45 -11.37 -1.86
C PRO A 68 -11.47 -11.59 -0.74
N GLY A 69 -12.06 -12.79 -0.70
CA GLY A 69 -13.03 -13.16 0.33
C GLY A 69 -12.39 -13.51 1.68
N TYR A 70 -13.19 -13.43 2.73
CA TYR A 70 -12.78 -13.76 4.09
C TYR A 70 -12.85 -15.27 4.32
N GLN A 71 -11.71 -15.89 4.56
CA GLN A 71 -11.64 -17.29 5.01
C GLN A 71 -11.17 -17.37 6.47
N THR A 72 -9.90 -17.05 6.71
CA THR A 72 -9.29 -17.08 8.04
C THR A 72 -9.13 -15.69 8.67
N GLY A 73 -9.42 -14.65 7.91
CA GLY A 73 -9.19 -13.27 8.29
C GLY A 73 -7.72 -12.85 8.37
N ARG A 74 -6.78 -13.73 7.99
CA ARG A 74 -5.34 -13.41 8.01
C ARG A 74 -5.01 -12.21 7.14
N LEU A 75 -5.58 -12.12 5.93
CA LEU A 75 -5.38 -10.98 5.02
C LEU A 75 -5.86 -9.69 5.68
N ALA A 76 -7.10 -9.63 6.15
CA ALA A 76 -7.66 -8.44 6.80
C ALA A 76 -6.82 -8.00 8.01
N ARG A 77 -6.41 -8.95 8.86
CA ARG A 77 -5.59 -8.67 10.04
C ARG A 77 -4.16 -8.26 9.70
N SER A 78 -3.63 -8.66 8.55
CA SER A 78 -2.28 -8.31 8.11
C SER A 78 -2.18 -6.90 7.51
N ILE A 79 -3.29 -6.29 7.09
CA ILE A 79 -3.29 -4.94 6.55
C ILE A 79 -2.97 -3.95 7.67
N GLY A 80 -1.92 -3.17 7.48
CA GLY A 80 -1.49 -2.15 8.41
C GLY A 80 -1.04 -0.90 7.70
N TYR A 81 -0.80 0.16 8.44
CA TYR A 81 -0.23 1.40 7.92
C TYR A 81 1.02 1.78 8.70
N TYR A 82 1.90 2.52 8.06
CA TYR A 82 3.13 3.02 8.66
C TYR A 82 3.45 4.42 8.15
N VAL A 83 3.70 5.34 9.10
CA VAL A 83 4.16 6.70 8.80
C VAL A 83 5.60 6.81 9.29
N PRO A 84 6.61 6.75 8.41
CA PRO A 84 8.01 6.77 8.79
C PRO A 84 8.40 8.08 9.48
N LYS A 85 9.42 8.00 10.31
CA LYS A 85 10.07 9.19 10.90
C LYS A 85 10.91 9.88 9.81
N LYS A 86 11.14 11.19 10.00
CA LYS A 86 12.08 11.95 9.17
C LYS A 86 13.47 11.34 9.24
N THR A 87 14.10 11.17 8.09
CA THR A 87 15.53 10.85 7.97
C THR A 87 16.14 11.80 6.96
N THR A 88 17.47 11.92 6.96
CA THR A 88 18.20 12.74 5.97
C THR A 88 17.87 12.32 4.53
N ARG A 89 17.74 11.01 4.29
CA ARG A 89 17.39 10.46 2.98
C ARG A 89 15.89 10.62 2.62
N ARG A 90 15.03 10.88 3.60
CA ARG A 90 13.56 11.02 3.42
C ARG A 90 13.06 12.20 4.22
N PRO A 91 13.28 13.42 3.71
CA PRO A 91 12.86 14.66 4.39
C PRO A 91 11.33 14.84 4.39
N GLY A 92 10.64 14.29 3.40
CA GLY A 92 9.19 14.39 3.24
C GLY A 92 8.36 13.61 4.26
N LEU A 93 7.05 13.70 4.15
CA LEU A 93 6.08 12.89 4.87
C LEU A 93 5.45 11.90 3.91
N MET A 94 5.26 10.66 4.37
CA MET A 94 4.59 9.63 3.59
C MET A 94 3.79 8.72 4.52
N VAL A 95 2.78 8.07 3.98
CA VAL A 95 2.11 6.93 4.62
C VAL A 95 2.20 5.73 3.69
N LYS A 96 2.59 4.61 4.24
CA LYS A 96 2.60 3.31 3.55
C LYS A 96 1.53 2.43 4.14
N ILE A 97 0.65 1.90 3.29
CA ILE A 97 -0.43 1.00 3.67
C ILE A 97 -0.26 -0.29 2.86
N SER A 98 -0.12 -1.40 3.53
CA SER A 98 0.08 -2.70 2.86
C SER A 98 -0.31 -3.86 3.76
N PRO A 99 -0.64 -5.03 3.17
CA PRO A 99 -0.64 -6.28 3.91
C PRO A 99 0.76 -6.58 4.44
N ASN A 100 0.82 -7.22 5.60
CA ASN A 100 2.06 -7.68 6.26
C ASN A 100 3.14 -6.59 6.42
N GLN A 101 2.74 -5.34 6.64
CA GLN A 101 3.65 -4.21 6.80
C GLN A 101 4.56 -4.42 8.02
N LYS A 102 5.88 -4.50 7.83
CA LYS A 102 6.88 -4.83 8.87
C LYS A 102 6.78 -3.93 10.11
N ASN A 103 6.66 -2.63 9.92
CA ASN A 103 6.54 -1.63 10.99
C ASN A 103 5.11 -1.08 11.08
N GLY A 104 4.12 -1.82 10.56
CA GLY A 104 2.75 -1.38 10.48
C GLY A 104 2.05 -1.37 11.83
N GLN A 105 1.24 -0.34 12.06
CA GLN A 105 0.33 -0.28 13.20
C GLN A 105 -0.96 -1.01 12.89
N GLY A 106 -1.51 -1.67 13.91
CA GLY A 106 -2.79 -2.35 13.82
C GLY A 106 -2.80 -3.65 13.02
N ASN A 107 -1.66 -4.19 12.61
CA ASN A 107 -1.57 -5.43 11.85
C ASN A 107 -1.02 -6.59 12.68
N ARG A 108 -1.46 -7.80 12.33
CA ARG A 108 -0.81 -9.06 12.74
C ARG A 108 0.00 -9.56 11.54
N ARG A 109 1.30 -9.72 11.72
CA ARG A 109 2.18 -10.22 10.67
C ARG A 109 1.91 -11.68 10.37
N PHE A 110 2.25 -12.09 9.15
CA PHE A 110 2.42 -13.50 8.84
C PHE A 110 3.66 -14.02 9.59
N PRO A 111 3.67 -15.31 9.98
CA PRO A 111 4.87 -15.93 10.53
C PRO A 111 6.07 -15.73 9.63
N GLU A 112 7.25 -15.64 10.22
CA GLU A 112 8.52 -15.57 9.50
C GLU A 112 8.68 -16.85 8.66
N GLY A 113 9.11 -16.72 7.39
CA GLY A 113 9.20 -17.84 6.45
C GLY A 113 7.89 -18.23 5.76
N ALA A 114 6.74 -17.71 6.18
CA ALA A 114 5.50 -17.97 5.47
C ALA A 114 5.48 -17.27 4.10
N PRO A 115 4.99 -17.93 3.03
CA PRO A 115 4.88 -17.34 1.72
C PRO A 115 4.00 -16.07 1.77
N TYR A 116 4.37 -15.06 0.97
CA TYR A 116 3.61 -13.81 0.91
C TYR A 116 2.31 -14.01 0.14
N TYR A 117 1.35 -14.60 0.80
CA TYR A 117 0.03 -14.95 0.32
C TYR A 117 -0.72 -13.81 -0.43
N PRO A 118 -0.65 -12.52 -0.05
CA PRO A 118 -1.32 -11.46 -0.80
C PRO A 118 -0.86 -11.34 -2.26
N ALA A 119 0.40 -11.67 -2.56
CA ALA A 119 0.89 -11.69 -3.93
C ALA A 119 0.21 -12.78 -4.77
N PHE A 120 -0.01 -13.96 -4.19
CA PHE A 120 -0.72 -15.04 -4.87
C PHE A 120 -2.17 -14.70 -5.20
N LEU A 121 -2.83 -13.92 -4.37
CA LEU A 121 -4.17 -13.44 -4.65
C LEU A 121 -4.21 -12.44 -5.80
N TYR A 122 -3.22 -11.58 -5.90
CA TYR A 122 -3.17 -10.54 -6.92
C TYR A 122 -2.74 -11.07 -8.29
N TYR A 123 -1.63 -11.81 -8.33
CA TYR A 123 -1.10 -12.35 -9.59
C TYR A 123 -1.77 -13.65 -10.01
N GLY A 124 -2.50 -14.29 -9.12
CA GLY A 124 -2.97 -15.64 -9.30
C GLY A 124 -1.86 -16.68 -9.16
N VAL A 125 -2.24 -17.95 -9.20
CA VAL A 125 -1.32 -19.08 -9.20
C VAL A 125 -1.67 -19.95 -10.38
N ARG A 126 -0.75 -20.13 -11.30
CA ARG A 126 -0.92 -21.04 -12.43
C ARG A 126 -0.68 -22.46 -12.01
N HIS A 127 -1.30 -23.41 -12.72
CA HIS A 127 -0.94 -24.79 -12.58
C HIS A 127 0.52 -24.98 -13.00
N SER A 128 1.31 -25.59 -12.14
CA SER A 128 2.63 -26.06 -12.52
C SER A 128 2.46 -27.24 -13.44
N ALA A 129 2.99 -27.17 -14.64
CA ALA A 129 3.06 -28.31 -15.56
C ALA A 129 4.18 -29.28 -15.14
N TYR A 130 4.21 -29.67 -13.87
CA TYR A 130 5.04 -30.76 -13.42
C TYR A 130 4.31 -32.07 -13.73
N GLY A 131 4.61 -32.65 -14.87
CA GLY A 131 4.50 -34.08 -15.05
C GLY A 131 5.39 -34.77 -14.01
N MET A 132 4.89 -35.83 -13.38
CA MET A 132 5.53 -36.50 -12.23
C MET A 132 6.80 -37.29 -12.58
N ASP A 133 7.50 -36.99 -13.66
CA ASP A 133 8.73 -37.67 -13.99
C ASP A 133 9.96 -36.95 -13.45
N LYS A 134 10.34 -37.35 -12.23
CA LYS A 134 11.58 -36.92 -11.58
C LYS A 134 12.86 -37.30 -12.35
N LYS A 135 12.78 -38.04 -13.45
CA LYS A 135 13.94 -38.60 -14.18
C LYS A 135 14.45 -37.69 -15.32
N ASP A 136 13.62 -36.82 -15.83
CA ASP A 136 14.03 -36.01 -16.99
C ASP A 136 14.29 -34.54 -16.63
N LYS A 137 15.53 -34.25 -16.23
CA LYS A 137 16.00 -32.90 -15.91
C LYS A 137 15.99 -31.91 -17.10
N ARG A 138 15.63 -32.37 -18.30
CA ARG A 138 15.64 -31.61 -19.55
C ARG A 138 14.28 -31.09 -20.00
N GLN A 139 13.19 -31.45 -19.35
CA GLN A 139 11.88 -30.94 -19.73
C GLN A 139 11.76 -29.45 -19.37
N LYS A 140 11.69 -28.61 -20.38
CA LYS A 140 11.40 -27.18 -20.26
C LYS A 140 10.09 -27.04 -19.49
N LYS A 141 10.12 -26.28 -18.39
CA LYS A 141 8.92 -25.95 -17.61
C LYS A 141 7.94 -25.17 -18.48
N HIS A 142 6.95 -25.83 -19.04
CA HIS A 142 5.83 -25.17 -19.68
C HIS A 142 4.88 -24.70 -18.58
N HIS A 143 4.72 -23.40 -18.42
CA HIS A 143 3.67 -22.88 -17.55
C HIS A 143 2.34 -23.12 -18.22
N SER A 144 1.45 -23.85 -17.56
CA SER A 144 0.07 -23.99 -18.00
C SER A 144 -0.57 -22.60 -18.13
N SER A 145 -1.33 -22.39 -19.20
CA SER A 145 -2.12 -21.17 -19.39
C SER A 145 -3.27 -21.06 -18.36
N THR A 146 -3.66 -22.18 -17.76
CA THR A 146 -4.76 -22.23 -16.79
C THR A 146 -4.32 -21.85 -15.39
N PHE A 147 -5.17 -21.11 -14.69
CA PHE A 147 -4.95 -20.71 -13.32
C PHE A 147 -5.50 -21.76 -12.34
N ARG A 148 -4.69 -22.20 -11.38
CA ARG A 148 -5.15 -22.89 -10.19
C ARG A 148 -5.89 -21.94 -9.24
N LEU A 149 -5.40 -20.71 -9.14
CA LEU A 149 -6.04 -19.61 -8.43
C LEU A 149 -6.04 -18.40 -9.37
N ALA A 150 -7.21 -18.07 -9.91
CA ALA A 150 -7.33 -16.89 -10.77
C ALA A 150 -7.02 -15.58 -10.00
N PRO A 151 -6.46 -14.56 -10.67
CA PRO A 151 -6.19 -13.26 -10.07
C PRO A 151 -7.44 -12.65 -9.44
N ARG A 152 -7.24 -11.98 -8.31
CA ARG A 152 -8.27 -11.20 -7.61
C ARG A 152 -8.10 -9.72 -7.86
N ASN A 153 -9.15 -8.94 -7.62
CA ASN A 153 -9.09 -7.50 -7.73
C ASN A 153 -8.09 -6.88 -6.75
N ASN A 154 -7.53 -5.74 -7.14
CA ASN A 154 -6.66 -4.95 -6.28
C ASN A 154 -7.50 -4.05 -5.36
N PHE A 155 -7.95 -4.58 -4.24
CA PHE A 155 -8.75 -3.86 -3.25
C PHE A 155 -8.04 -2.61 -2.69
N MET A 156 -6.71 -2.53 -2.77
CA MET A 156 -5.98 -1.33 -2.34
C MET A 156 -6.16 -0.19 -3.34
N ALA A 157 -6.18 -0.48 -4.65
CA ALA A 157 -6.47 0.52 -5.67
C ALA A 157 -7.90 1.08 -5.52
N ASP A 158 -8.87 0.20 -5.28
CA ASP A 158 -10.26 0.62 -5.04
C ASP A 158 -10.39 1.58 -3.86
N VAL A 159 -9.68 1.32 -2.77
CA VAL A 159 -9.70 2.20 -1.59
C VAL A 159 -9.06 3.55 -1.89
N ILE A 160 -7.95 3.56 -2.64
CA ILE A 160 -7.28 4.81 -3.03
C ILE A 160 -8.25 5.67 -3.85
N GLU A 161 -8.86 5.09 -4.86
CA GLU A 161 -9.76 5.82 -5.75
C GLU A 161 -10.98 6.38 -5.00
N ARG A 162 -11.63 5.55 -4.17
CA ARG A 162 -12.77 5.97 -3.35
C ARG A 162 -12.44 7.11 -2.37
N ARG A 163 -11.20 7.17 -1.88
CA ARG A 163 -10.78 8.16 -0.86
C ARG A 163 -9.96 9.30 -1.39
N ARG A 164 -9.69 9.33 -2.69
CA ARG A 164 -8.84 10.33 -3.34
C ARG A 164 -9.25 11.76 -2.99
N HIS A 165 -10.50 12.10 -3.24
CA HIS A 165 -11.03 13.44 -2.99
C HIS A 165 -10.96 13.82 -1.50
N TRP A 166 -11.44 12.97 -0.62
CA TRP A 166 -11.36 13.18 0.84
C TRP A 166 -9.91 13.38 1.32
N THR A 167 -8.98 12.63 0.77
CA THR A 167 -7.56 12.74 1.13
C THR A 167 -6.98 14.08 0.69
N GLN A 168 -7.31 14.53 -0.51
CA GLN A 168 -6.90 15.84 -1.03
C GLN A 168 -7.46 16.98 -0.17
N GLU A 169 -8.73 16.95 0.17
CA GLU A 169 -9.37 17.96 1.04
C GLU A 169 -8.74 17.99 2.43
N LEU A 170 -8.55 16.81 3.05
CA LEU A 170 -7.93 16.71 4.36
C LEU A 170 -6.50 17.29 4.34
N LEU A 171 -5.70 16.93 3.36
CA LEU A 171 -4.32 17.42 3.23
C LEU A 171 -4.29 18.91 2.96
N SER A 172 -5.09 19.44 2.05
CA SER A 172 -5.17 20.86 1.74
C SER A 172 -5.53 21.69 2.98
N ARG A 173 -6.55 21.25 3.72
CA ARG A 173 -6.96 21.88 4.97
C ARG A 173 -5.86 21.88 6.04
N GLU A 174 -5.22 20.71 6.24
CA GLU A 174 -4.18 20.59 7.26
C GLU A 174 -2.87 21.27 6.85
N LEU A 175 -2.57 21.37 5.57
CA LEU A 175 -1.46 22.18 5.04
C LEU A 175 -1.67 23.65 5.36
N GLN A 176 -2.81 24.22 4.99
CA GLN A 176 -3.14 25.63 5.30
C GLN A 176 -3.02 25.92 6.79
N ARG A 177 -3.58 25.05 7.64
CA ARG A 177 -3.53 25.22 9.11
C ARG A 177 -2.16 24.94 9.72
N SER A 178 -1.23 24.36 8.97
CA SER A 178 0.11 24.05 9.45
C SER A 178 1.14 25.14 9.17
N LEU A 179 0.81 26.09 8.33
CA LEU A 179 1.69 27.21 8.01
C LEU A 179 1.95 28.09 9.24
N ARG A 180 3.20 28.39 9.47
CA ARG A 180 3.66 29.26 10.56
C ARG A 180 4.77 30.18 10.05
N PRO A 181 4.82 31.44 10.50
CA PRO A 181 5.99 32.28 10.26
C PRO A 181 7.22 31.68 10.96
N VAL A 182 8.36 31.76 10.33
CA VAL A 182 9.64 31.33 10.93
C VAL A 182 9.93 32.26 12.09
N LYS A 183 10.04 31.70 13.30
CA LYS A 183 10.50 32.47 14.45
C LYS A 183 11.97 32.79 14.25
N ARG A 184 12.28 34.06 13.97
CA ARG A 184 13.68 34.55 13.98
C ARG A 184 14.23 34.33 15.38
N LYS A 185 15.27 33.50 15.50
CA LYS A 185 16.04 33.43 16.73
C LYS A 185 16.78 34.76 16.84
N HIS A 186 16.37 35.57 17.79
CA HIS A 186 17.21 36.67 18.22
C HIS A 186 18.51 36.03 18.76
N LYS A 187 19.64 36.38 18.12
CA LYS A 187 20.98 36.07 18.63
C LYS A 187 21.31 36.99 19.76
#